data_67db8274de8bb4b7d86eecf53815d98d
#
_entry.id   67db8274de8bb4b7d86eecf53815d98d
#
_cell.length_a   1.000
_cell.length_b   1.000
_cell.length_c   1.000
_cell.angle_alpha   90.00
_cell.angle_beta   90.00
_cell.angle_gamma   90.00
#
_symmetry.space_group_name_H-M   'P 1'
#
loop_
_entity.id
_entity.type
_entity.pdbx_description
1 polymer ?
#
loop_
_entity_poly.entity_id
_entity_poly.type
_entity_poly.pdbx_seq_one_letter_code
_entity_poly.pdbx_strand_id
1 'polypeptide(L)'
;MEIASFKTKLGWITVKKKGGNILSLSFGKTNETNDVINIKNQINLYASGKLKNFKINYSFEGSPLQKKIWKELSKIKYGKVSTYGEIAKKVGTSPRYVGNVCGKNKLLLIIPCHRIIRSDGKLGGFSGRGGIKLKKRLLNLEKSVS
;
A
#
# COMPACT_ATOMS: atom_id res chain seq x y z
N MET A 1 6.38 -17.29 12.38
CA MET A 1 5.76 -16.06 11.85
C MET A 1 5.41 -15.16 13.00
N GLU A 2 5.75 -13.91 12.89
CA GLU A 2 5.41 -12.90 13.90
C GLU A 2 4.25 -12.05 13.40
N ILE A 3 3.32 -11.72 14.30
CA ILE A 3 2.20 -10.84 14.02
C ILE A 3 2.27 -9.71 15.04
N ALA A 4 2.20 -8.47 14.54
CA ALA A 4 2.21 -7.29 15.39
C ALA A 4 1.08 -6.35 15.00
N SER A 5 0.39 -5.84 16.00
CA SER A 5 -0.57 -4.75 15.84
C SER A 5 -0.10 -3.55 16.65
N PHE A 6 -0.17 -2.38 16.06
CA PHE A 6 0.25 -1.15 16.71
C PHE A 6 -0.57 0.02 16.21
N LYS A 7 -0.74 1.01 17.08
CA LYS A 7 -1.46 2.24 16.74
C LYS A 7 -0.48 3.26 16.17
N THR A 8 -0.86 3.85 15.04
CA THR A 8 -0.10 4.90 14.37
C THR A 8 -0.97 6.14 14.17
N LYS A 9 -0.39 7.20 13.63
CA LYS A 9 -1.15 8.39 13.23
C LYS A 9 -2.19 8.10 12.14
N LEU A 10 -2.05 7.00 11.42
CA LEU A 10 -3.03 6.54 10.42
C LEU A 10 -4.07 5.58 11.00
N GLY A 11 -3.98 5.25 12.29
CA GLY A 11 -4.84 4.29 12.95
C GLY A 11 -4.11 2.98 13.25
N TRP A 12 -4.86 1.94 13.58
CA TRP A 12 -4.30 0.64 13.87
C TRP A 12 -3.82 -0.05 12.61
N ILE A 13 -2.63 -0.63 12.70
CA ILE A 13 -2.00 -1.38 11.61
C ILE A 13 -1.56 -2.73 12.16
N THR A 14 -1.73 -3.76 11.35
CA THR A 14 -1.26 -5.11 11.64
C THR A 14 -0.27 -5.53 10.58
N VAL A 15 0.88 -6.04 10.99
CA VAL A 15 1.88 -6.60 10.09
C VAL A 15 2.12 -8.06 10.41
N LYS A 16 2.38 -8.84 9.38
CA LYS A 16 2.85 -10.23 9.49
C LYS A 16 4.24 -10.30 8.91
N LYS A 17 5.15 -10.96 9.64
CA LYS A 17 6.55 -10.94 9.35
C LYS A 17 7.12 -12.35 9.50
N LYS A 18 8.03 -12.73 8.61
CA LYS A 18 8.76 -14.00 8.69
C LYS A 18 10.22 -13.75 8.31
N GLY A 19 11.13 -14.11 9.21
CA GLY A 19 12.53 -13.73 9.06
C GLY A 19 12.67 -12.22 9.02
N GLY A 20 13.44 -11.69 8.08
CA GLY A 20 13.61 -10.25 7.90
C GLY A 20 12.57 -9.58 6.99
N ASN A 21 11.58 -10.33 6.49
CA ASN A 21 10.64 -9.83 5.49
C ASN A 21 9.24 -9.63 6.03
N ILE A 22 8.62 -8.51 5.65
CA ILE A 22 7.19 -8.27 5.85
C ILE A 22 6.42 -9.05 4.77
N LEU A 23 5.44 -9.83 5.20
CA LEU A 23 4.56 -10.61 4.32
C LEU A 23 3.23 -9.91 4.09
N SER A 24 2.76 -9.15 5.07
CA SER A 24 1.53 -8.36 4.91
C SER A 24 1.55 -7.14 5.81
N LEU A 25 0.89 -6.09 5.36
CA LEU A 25 0.58 -4.90 6.13
C LEU A 25 -0.88 -4.55 5.83
N SER A 26 -1.69 -4.47 6.85
CA SER A 26 -3.11 -4.16 6.72
C SER A 26 -3.54 -3.17 7.78
N PHE A 27 -4.61 -2.44 7.51
CA PHE A 27 -5.22 -1.55 8.49
C PHE A 27 -6.20 -2.34 9.35
N GLY A 28 -6.12 -2.11 10.64
CA GLY A 28 -6.95 -2.78 11.64
C GLY A 28 -6.12 -3.39 12.76
N LYS A 29 -6.79 -3.86 13.79
CA LYS A 29 -6.18 -4.46 14.97
C LYS A 29 -6.51 -5.93 15.04
N THR A 30 -5.53 -6.74 15.45
CA THR A 30 -5.75 -8.14 15.84
C THR A 30 -5.56 -8.29 17.35
N ASN A 31 -5.83 -9.49 17.87
CA ASN A 31 -5.60 -9.78 19.29
C ASN A 31 -4.12 -10.01 19.63
N GLU A 32 -3.27 -10.18 18.63
CA GLU A 32 -1.84 -10.41 18.82
C GLU A 32 -1.06 -9.12 18.65
N THR A 33 -0.16 -8.84 19.59
CA THR A 33 0.69 -7.66 19.55
C THR A 33 2.12 -8.05 19.90
N ASN A 34 3.06 -7.60 19.06
CA ASN A 34 4.49 -7.69 19.29
C ASN A 34 5.11 -6.32 18.97
N ASP A 35 6.28 -6.06 19.51
CA ASP A 35 6.95 -4.80 19.28
C ASP A 35 7.62 -4.78 17.90
N VAL A 36 7.21 -3.87 17.02
CA VAL A 36 7.78 -3.68 15.69
C VAL A 36 8.09 -2.19 15.51
N ILE A 37 8.90 -1.68 16.38
CA ILE A 37 9.19 -0.25 16.53
C ILE A 37 9.64 0.41 15.22
N ASN A 38 10.54 -0.24 14.47
CA ASN A 38 11.05 0.35 13.23
C ASN A 38 9.94 0.60 12.21
N ILE A 39 9.02 -0.36 12.06
CA ILE A 39 7.91 -0.25 11.11
C ILE A 39 6.95 0.84 11.58
N LYS A 40 6.59 0.84 12.87
CA LYS A 40 5.73 1.86 13.47
C LYS A 40 6.32 3.26 13.27
N ASN A 41 7.60 3.43 13.52
CA ASN A 41 8.27 4.72 13.36
C ASN A 41 8.25 5.19 11.92
N GLN A 42 8.50 4.32 10.95
CA GLN A 42 8.43 4.68 9.54
C GLN A 42 7.01 5.09 9.11
N ILE A 43 5.98 4.39 9.57
CA ILE A 43 4.60 4.73 9.27
C ILE A 43 4.23 6.09 9.89
N ASN A 44 4.64 6.36 11.11
CA ASN A 44 4.40 7.65 11.75
C ASN A 44 5.14 8.79 11.05
N LEU A 45 6.36 8.56 10.58
CA LEU A 45 7.09 9.53 9.77
C LEU A 45 6.40 9.77 8.44
N TYR A 46 5.91 8.73 7.78
CA TYR A 46 5.10 8.86 6.58
C TYR A 46 3.85 9.68 6.83
N ALA A 47 3.11 9.39 7.90
CA ALA A 47 1.89 10.10 8.27
C ALA A 47 2.14 11.57 8.59
N SER A 48 3.36 11.93 9.00
CA SER A 48 3.78 13.30 9.28
C SER A 48 4.39 14.01 8.07
N GLY A 49 4.44 13.34 6.92
CA GLY A 49 5.04 13.89 5.70
C GLY A 49 6.56 13.91 5.70
N LYS A 50 7.20 13.24 6.65
CA LYS A 50 8.66 13.25 6.83
C LYS A 50 9.37 12.05 6.18
N LEU A 51 8.62 11.05 5.72
CA LEU A 51 9.15 9.88 5.04
C LEU A 51 8.34 9.63 3.77
N LYS A 52 9.00 9.57 2.63
CA LYS A 52 8.37 9.34 1.33
C LYS A 52 8.53 7.92 0.83
N ASN A 53 9.57 7.23 1.23
CA ASN A 53 9.86 5.86 0.82
C ASN A 53 10.11 4.99 2.05
N PHE A 54 9.44 3.85 2.12
CA PHE A 54 9.65 2.90 3.20
C PHE A 54 10.93 2.09 2.97
N LYS A 55 11.75 1.96 4.02
CA LYS A 55 12.95 1.12 4.02
C LYS A 55 12.64 -0.17 4.78
N ILE A 56 11.86 -1.03 4.15
CA ILE A 56 11.35 -2.26 4.74
C ILE A 56 11.55 -3.38 3.73
N ASN A 57 12.16 -4.46 4.15
CA ASN A 57 12.24 -5.67 3.33
C ASN A 57 10.90 -6.36 3.33
N TYR A 58 10.42 -6.74 2.16
CA TYR A 58 9.13 -7.40 2.02
C TYR A 58 9.18 -8.47 0.94
N SER A 59 8.23 -9.40 1.03
CA SER A 59 8.01 -10.44 0.03
C SER A 59 6.54 -10.51 -0.30
N PHE A 60 6.22 -10.75 -1.55
CA PHE A 60 4.86 -11.02 -1.97
C PHE A 60 4.83 -12.23 -2.90
N GLU A 61 3.73 -12.96 -2.85
CA GLU A 61 3.49 -14.11 -3.71
C GLU A 61 2.43 -13.76 -4.76
N GLY A 62 2.53 -14.38 -5.92
CA GLY A 62 1.58 -14.18 -6.98
C GLY A 62 2.09 -14.73 -8.31
N SER A 63 1.23 -14.69 -9.32
CA SER A 63 1.59 -15.07 -10.68
C SER A 63 2.64 -14.11 -11.25
N PRO A 64 3.35 -14.48 -12.33
CA PRO A 64 4.29 -13.57 -12.98
C PRO A 64 3.65 -12.24 -13.39
N LEU A 65 2.40 -12.25 -13.86
CA LEU A 65 1.70 -11.03 -14.24
C LEU A 65 1.34 -10.17 -13.01
N GLN A 66 0.88 -10.78 -11.93
CA GLN A 66 0.64 -10.06 -10.67
C GLN A 66 1.90 -9.39 -10.17
N LYS A 67 3.04 -10.07 -10.20
CA LYS A 67 4.33 -9.50 -9.78
C LYS A 67 4.76 -8.33 -10.67
N LYS A 68 4.51 -8.40 -11.96
CA LYS A 68 4.76 -7.27 -12.87
C LYS A 68 3.93 -6.05 -12.50
N ILE A 69 2.66 -6.25 -12.17
CA ILE A 69 1.77 -5.18 -11.73
C ILE A 69 2.26 -4.57 -10.42
N TRP A 70 2.58 -5.41 -9.41
CA TRP A 70 3.12 -4.91 -8.14
C TRP A 70 4.38 -4.07 -8.35
N LYS A 71 5.25 -4.51 -9.25
CA LYS A 71 6.49 -3.80 -9.58
C LYS A 71 6.21 -2.43 -10.21
N GLU A 72 5.26 -2.36 -11.14
CA GLU A 72 4.88 -1.08 -11.77
C GLU A 72 4.22 -0.13 -10.77
N LEU A 73 3.37 -0.64 -9.88
CA LEU A 73 2.78 0.17 -8.81
C LEU A 73 3.87 0.77 -7.91
N SER A 74 4.88 -0.01 -7.59
CA SER A 74 5.98 0.44 -6.72
C SER A 74 6.81 1.58 -7.31
N LYS A 75 6.71 1.81 -8.61
CA LYS A 75 7.38 2.94 -9.28
C LYS A 75 6.61 4.25 -9.18
N ILE A 76 5.36 4.23 -8.74
CA ILE A 76 4.57 5.45 -8.58
C ILE A 76 5.08 6.19 -7.35
N LYS A 77 5.67 7.36 -7.57
CA LYS A 77 6.32 8.12 -6.49
C LYS A 77 5.32 8.78 -5.56
N TYR A 78 5.76 9.03 -4.34
CA TYR A 78 5.03 9.81 -3.34
C TYR A 78 4.52 11.13 -3.95
N GLY A 79 3.25 11.43 -3.72
CA GLY A 79 2.61 12.63 -4.24
C GLY A 79 2.19 12.53 -5.71
N LYS A 80 2.42 11.40 -6.35
CA LYS A 80 2.04 11.16 -7.74
C LYS A 80 0.95 10.09 -7.82
N VAL A 81 0.22 10.08 -8.92
CA VAL A 81 -0.78 9.05 -9.21
C VAL A 81 -0.57 8.50 -10.61
N SER A 82 -1.08 7.30 -10.83
CA SER A 82 -1.21 6.70 -12.14
C SER A 82 -2.63 6.18 -12.31
N THR A 83 -2.99 5.70 -13.48
CA THR A 83 -4.32 5.15 -13.73
C THR A 83 -4.24 3.64 -13.96
N TYR A 84 -5.37 2.96 -13.73
CA TYR A 84 -5.47 1.53 -14.05
C TYR A 84 -5.12 1.27 -15.52
N GLY A 85 -5.53 2.17 -16.43
CA GLY A 85 -5.23 2.06 -17.84
C GLY A 85 -3.74 2.19 -18.16
N GLU A 86 -3.06 3.14 -17.54
CA GLU A 86 -1.61 3.32 -17.74
C GLU A 86 -0.81 2.11 -17.29
N ILE A 87 -1.12 1.56 -16.12
CA ILE A 87 -0.45 0.36 -15.62
C ILE A 87 -0.76 -0.84 -16.51
N ALA A 88 -2.03 -1.01 -16.91
CA ALA A 88 -2.45 -2.09 -17.79
C ALA A 88 -1.68 -2.07 -19.12
N LYS A 89 -1.52 -0.89 -19.70
CA LYS A 89 -0.77 -0.72 -20.94
C LYS A 89 0.70 -1.11 -20.80
N LYS A 90 1.32 -0.73 -19.67
CA LYS A 90 2.74 -1.04 -19.44
C LYS A 90 3.01 -2.53 -19.27
N VAL A 91 2.08 -3.28 -18.67
CA VAL A 91 2.28 -4.71 -18.43
C VAL A 91 1.57 -5.61 -19.44
N GLY A 92 0.79 -5.05 -20.35
CA GLY A 92 0.12 -5.82 -21.41
C GLY A 92 -1.15 -6.54 -20.92
N THR A 93 -1.99 -5.87 -20.13
CA THR A 93 -3.24 -6.42 -19.63
C THR A 93 -4.37 -5.39 -19.68
N SER A 94 -5.49 -5.68 -19.05
CA SER A 94 -6.65 -4.78 -18.98
C SER A 94 -6.68 -3.96 -17.69
N PRO A 95 -7.30 -2.76 -17.72
CA PRO A 95 -7.50 -1.98 -16.50
C PRO A 95 -8.28 -2.75 -15.42
N ARG A 96 -9.25 -3.54 -15.84
CA ARG A 96 -10.05 -4.38 -14.93
C ARG A 96 -9.19 -5.39 -14.18
N TYR A 97 -8.25 -6.04 -14.87
CA TYR A 97 -7.33 -6.99 -14.24
C TYR A 97 -6.40 -6.29 -13.25
N VAL A 98 -5.88 -5.12 -13.61
CA VAL A 98 -5.07 -4.32 -12.69
C VAL A 98 -5.86 -3.99 -11.42
N GLY A 99 -7.13 -3.60 -11.56
CA GLY A 99 -8.01 -3.36 -10.42
C GLY A 99 -8.19 -4.59 -9.53
N ASN A 100 -8.38 -5.77 -10.12
CA ASN A 100 -8.47 -7.03 -9.39
C ASN A 100 -7.18 -7.31 -8.60
N VAL A 101 -6.04 -7.10 -9.22
CA VAL A 101 -4.73 -7.32 -8.57
C VAL A 101 -4.51 -6.31 -7.43
N CYS A 102 -4.89 -5.05 -7.62
CA CYS A 102 -4.85 -4.05 -6.55
C CYS A 102 -5.71 -4.47 -5.36
N GLY A 103 -6.88 -5.05 -5.60
CA GLY A 103 -7.75 -5.56 -4.54
C GLY A 103 -7.15 -6.72 -3.74
N LYS A 104 -6.13 -7.38 -4.27
CA LYS A 104 -5.42 -8.48 -3.61
C LYS A 104 -4.11 -8.05 -2.95
N ASN A 105 -3.81 -6.76 -2.92
CA ASN A 105 -2.59 -6.25 -2.31
C ASN A 105 -2.57 -6.52 -0.80
N LYS A 106 -1.62 -7.33 -0.35
CA LYS A 106 -1.41 -7.65 1.06
C LYS A 106 -0.40 -6.72 1.74
N LEU A 107 0.21 -5.82 0.99
CA LEU A 107 1.27 -4.93 1.47
C LEU A 107 0.86 -3.47 1.29
N LEU A 108 -0.26 -3.09 1.90
CA LEU A 108 -0.78 -1.72 1.81
C LEU A 108 0.27 -0.72 2.26
N LEU A 109 0.31 0.45 1.69
CA LEU A 109 1.32 1.50 1.83
C LEU A 109 2.66 1.13 1.19
N ILE A 110 3.19 -0.05 1.44
CA ILE A 110 4.50 -0.50 0.92
C ILE A 110 4.41 -0.64 -0.60
N ILE A 111 3.39 -1.35 -1.09
CA ILE A 111 3.02 -1.33 -2.51
C ILE A 111 1.88 -0.32 -2.65
N PRO A 112 2.12 0.83 -3.28
CA PRO A 112 1.23 1.98 -3.17
C PRO A 112 0.00 1.91 -4.07
N CYS A 113 -0.87 0.92 -3.85
CA CYS A 113 -2.11 0.79 -4.62
C CYS A 113 -3.08 1.95 -4.37
N HIS A 114 -2.87 2.75 -3.33
CA HIS A 114 -3.64 3.97 -3.10
C HIS A 114 -3.30 5.08 -4.12
N ARG A 115 -2.17 4.97 -4.83
CA ARG A 115 -1.74 5.94 -5.85
C ARG A 115 -2.27 5.62 -7.25
N ILE A 116 -3.16 4.63 -7.38
CA ILE A 116 -3.77 4.30 -8.65
C ILE A 116 -5.22 4.72 -8.64
N ILE A 117 -5.65 5.42 -9.71
CA ILE A 117 -6.99 5.97 -9.83
C ILE A 117 -7.59 5.61 -11.19
N ARG A 118 -8.88 5.87 -11.37
CA ARG A 118 -9.55 5.67 -12.65
C ARG A 118 -9.13 6.72 -13.67
N SER A 119 -9.20 6.37 -14.95
CA SER A 119 -8.87 7.30 -16.05
C SER A 119 -9.80 8.50 -16.11
N ASP A 120 -11.03 8.40 -15.55
CA ASP A 120 -11.96 9.53 -15.45
C ASP A 120 -11.68 10.47 -14.27
N GLY A 121 -10.61 10.23 -13.51
CA GLY A 121 -10.22 11.02 -12.35
C GLY A 121 -10.87 10.59 -11.04
N LYS A 122 -11.82 9.66 -11.07
CA LYS A 122 -12.43 9.11 -9.85
C LYS A 122 -11.45 8.19 -9.15
N LEU A 123 -11.57 8.07 -7.80
CA LEU A 123 -10.60 7.34 -7.00
C LEU A 123 -10.55 5.84 -7.28
N GLY A 124 -11.66 5.21 -7.66
CA GLY A 124 -11.75 3.77 -7.70
C GLY A 124 -11.83 3.17 -6.30
N GLY A 125 -11.68 1.86 -6.20
CA GLY A 125 -11.75 1.15 -4.93
C GLY A 125 -10.45 1.16 -4.15
N PHE A 126 -10.53 0.70 -2.90
CA PHE A 126 -9.37 0.44 -2.06
C PHE A 126 -9.69 -0.72 -1.12
N SER A 127 -8.80 -1.70 -1.04
CA SER A 127 -9.01 -2.93 -0.26
C SER A 127 -8.73 -2.79 1.24
N GLY A 128 -8.11 -1.69 1.66
CA GLY A 128 -7.83 -1.45 3.06
C GLY A 128 -9.09 -1.16 3.86
N ARG A 129 -9.05 -1.43 5.17
CA ARG A 129 -10.11 -1.04 6.09
C ARG A 129 -10.26 0.48 6.05
N GLY A 130 -11.48 0.97 5.95
CA GLY A 130 -11.76 2.39 5.72
C GLY A 130 -12.01 2.71 4.24
N GLY A 131 -11.69 1.80 3.32
CA GLY A 131 -12.02 1.88 1.90
C GLY A 131 -11.61 3.18 1.23
N ILE A 132 -12.50 3.77 0.45
CA ILE A 132 -12.26 4.99 -0.32
C ILE A 132 -11.89 6.18 0.57
N LYS A 133 -12.42 6.27 1.77
CA LYS A 133 -12.08 7.36 2.71
C LYS A 133 -10.61 7.34 3.09
N LEU A 134 -10.08 6.16 3.37
CA LEU A 134 -8.67 5.98 3.68
C LEU A 134 -7.80 6.32 2.46
N LYS A 135 -8.17 5.82 1.29
CA LYS A 135 -7.48 6.13 0.04
C LYS A 135 -7.39 7.64 -0.19
N LYS A 136 -8.50 8.35 -0.04
CA LYS A 136 -8.56 9.80 -0.18
C LYS A 136 -7.67 10.50 0.84
N ARG A 137 -7.68 10.04 2.10
CA ARG A 137 -6.83 10.58 3.16
C ARG A 137 -5.34 10.43 2.82
N LEU A 138 -4.93 9.27 2.33
CA LEU A 138 -3.54 9.02 1.94
C LEU A 138 -3.11 9.90 0.77
N LEU A 139 -3.96 10.01 -0.25
CA LEU A 139 -3.67 10.88 -1.40
C LEU A 139 -3.58 12.36 -1.01
N ASN A 140 -4.47 12.82 -0.16
CA ASN A 140 -4.44 14.20 0.34
C ASN A 140 -3.19 14.47 1.17
N LEU A 141 -2.80 13.52 2.02
CA LEU A 141 -1.57 13.61 2.79
C LEU A 141 -0.36 13.79 1.87
N GLU A 142 -0.23 12.92 0.89
CA GLU A 142 0.91 12.94 -0.03
C GLU A 142 0.94 14.21 -0.87
N LYS A 143 -0.21 14.68 -1.32
CA LYS A 143 -0.32 15.91 -2.11
C LYS A 143 0.06 17.14 -1.31
N SER A 144 -0.30 17.19 -0.03
CA SER A 144 -0.05 18.38 0.82
C SER A 144 1.44 18.57 1.14
N VAL A 145 2.26 17.54 0.99
CA VAL A 145 3.68 17.54 1.35
C VAL A 145 4.60 17.51 0.13
N SER A 146 4.09 17.08 -1.02
CA SER A 146 4.90 16.93 -2.24
C SER A 146 5.25 18.26 -2.94
#